data_3394ccfa61292e3d050a441ad2356e58
#
_entry.id   3394ccfa61292e3d050a441ad2356e58
#
_cell.length_a   1.000
_cell.length_b   1.000
_cell.length_c   1.000
_cell.angle_alpha   90.00
_cell.angle_beta   90.00
_cell.angle_gamma   90.00
#
_symmetry.space_group_name_H-M   'P 1'
#
loop_
_entity.id
_entity.type
_entity.pdbx_description
1 polymer ?
#
loop_
_entity_poly.entity_id
_entity_poly.type
_entity_poly.pdbx_seq_one_letter_code
_entity_poly.pdbx_strand_id
1 'polypeptide(L)'
;MATLYPEVERLRVARDRLVRLRTKVEMSPPAPDDVPRSREWVARETLAHIDEMLPYWLGEIERILAGPVEPVPFGRISSEPIRLLTVDRDRTLPVPELYARLDFHLERVVRRLLELDDRQCARRGSDKKRGDMTIKQIVDEMLADHIEDHCNQLAAALEKVAALEKSRPG
;
A
#
# COMPACT_ATOMS: atom_id res chain seq x y z
N MET A 1 15.10 1.72 21.67
CA MET A 1 13.82 1.49 20.96
C MET A 1 14.09 1.67 19.47
N ALA A 2 13.54 0.84 18.59
CA ALA A 2 13.78 1.03 17.15
C ALA A 2 13.22 2.39 16.71
N THR A 3 13.98 3.12 15.87
CA THR A 3 13.66 4.50 15.43
C THR A 3 12.31 4.61 14.72
N LEU A 4 11.89 3.54 14.02
CA LEU A 4 10.63 3.49 13.24
C LEU A 4 9.50 2.74 13.99
N TYR A 5 9.61 2.60 15.30
CA TYR A 5 8.56 1.90 16.07
C TYR A 5 7.16 2.52 15.93
N PRO A 6 7.00 3.86 15.95
CA PRO A 6 5.67 4.48 15.75
C PRO A 6 5.06 4.15 14.38
N GLU A 7 5.83 4.21 13.32
CA GLU A 7 5.39 3.92 11.95
C GLU A 7 5.04 2.42 11.80
N VAL A 8 5.82 1.55 12.43
CA VAL A 8 5.52 0.10 12.47
C VAL A 8 4.20 -0.19 13.18
N GLU A 9 3.91 0.48 14.31
CA GLU A 9 2.62 0.32 14.99
C GLU A 9 1.45 0.80 14.12
N ARG A 10 1.60 1.87 13.37
CA ARG A 10 0.60 2.32 12.39
C ARG A 10 0.34 1.26 11.31
N LEU A 11 1.40 0.64 10.77
CA LEU A 11 1.28 -0.46 9.80
C LEU A 11 0.53 -1.67 10.39
N ARG A 12 0.79 -2.02 11.65
CA ARG A 12 0.08 -3.10 12.35
C ARG A 12 -1.41 -2.78 12.54
N VAL A 13 -1.72 -1.57 12.96
CA VAL A 13 -3.11 -1.10 13.08
C VAL A 13 -3.83 -1.14 11.73
N ALA A 14 -3.17 -0.71 10.66
CA ALA A 14 -3.72 -0.80 9.30
C ALA A 14 -3.99 -2.24 8.88
N ARG A 15 -3.07 -3.18 9.18
CA ARG A 15 -3.27 -4.62 8.98
C ARG A 15 -4.54 -5.13 9.67
N ASP A 16 -4.71 -4.81 10.95
CA ASP A 16 -5.88 -5.23 11.71
C ASP A 16 -7.19 -4.66 11.13
N ARG A 17 -7.15 -3.43 10.62
CA ARG A 17 -8.29 -2.84 9.90
C ARG A 17 -8.61 -3.61 8.63
N LEU A 18 -7.61 -3.95 7.82
CA LEU A 18 -7.79 -4.73 6.59
C LEU A 18 -8.38 -6.11 6.89
N VAL A 19 -7.88 -6.79 7.92
CA VAL A 19 -8.42 -8.10 8.35
C VAL A 19 -9.90 -8.00 8.71
N ARG A 20 -10.32 -6.96 9.43
CA ARG A 20 -11.74 -6.73 9.76
C ARG A 20 -12.63 -6.49 8.54
N LEU A 21 -12.07 -5.97 7.45
CA LEU A 21 -12.81 -5.73 6.21
C LEU A 21 -12.88 -6.94 5.28
N ARG A 22 -12.13 -8.01 5.56
CA ARG A 22 -11.95 -9.16 4.68
C ARG A 22 -13.25 -9.75 4.15
N THR A 23 -14.19 -10.07 5.02
CA THR A 23 -15.48 -10.67 4.62
C THR A 23 -16.25 -9.77 3.65
N LYS A 24 -16.23 -8.46 3.88
CA LYS A 24 -16.89 -7.49 2.98
C LYS A 24 -16.19 -7.43 1.61
N VAL A 25 -14.85 -7.54 1.57
CA VAL A 25 -14.09 -7.60 0.31
C VAL A 25 -14.39 -8.90 -0.44
N GLU A 26 -14.52 -10.03 0.26
CA GLU A 26 -14.90 -11.32 -0.35
C GLU A 26 -16.27 -11.25 -1.06
N MET A 27 -17.20 -10.49 -0.50
CA MET A 27 -18.52 -10.28 -1.09
C MET A 27 -18.54 -9.22 -2.21
N SER A 28 -17.49 -8.43 -2.35
CA SER A 28 -17.40 -7.35 -3.34
C SER A 28 -16.80 -7.87 -4.66
N PRO A 29 -17.49 -7.70 -5.80
CA PRO A 29 -16.92 -8.07 -7.10
C PRO A 29 -15.77 -7.11 -7.49
N PRO A 30 -14.84 -7.53 -8.38
CA PRO A 30 -13.92 -6.62 -9.04
C PRO A 30 -14.71 -5.66 -9.96
N ALA A 31 -14.07 -4.52 -10.31
CA ALA A 31 -14.66 -3.61 -11.29
C ALA A 31 -14.84 -4.32 -12.64
N PRO A 32 -15.89 -4.01 -13.40
CA PRO A 32 -16.03 -4.47 -14.77
C PRO A 32 -14.84 -4.04 -15.64
N ASP A 33 -14.50 -4.84 -16.66
CA ASP A 33 -13.34 -4.59 -17.51
C ASP A 33 -13.45 -3.32 -18.37
N ASP A 34 -14.67 -2.84 -18.60
CA ASP A 34 -15.00 -1.63 -19.37
C ASP A 34 -14.89 -0.31 -18.56
N VAL A 35 -14.67 -0.39 -17.26
CA VAL A 35 -14.48 0.81 -16.42
C VAL A 35 -13.05 1.32 -16.60
N PRO A 36 -12.87 2.60 -17.02
CA PRO A 36 -11.54 3.17 -17.14
C PRO A 36 -10.76 3.08 -15.82
N ARG A 37 -9.62 2.40 -15.84
CA ARG A 37 -8.75 2.06 -14.71
C ARG A 37 -8.25 3.25 -13.86
N SER A 38 -8.54 4.49 -14.28
CA SER A 38 -8.05 5.71 -13.63
C SER A 38 -9.06 6.42 -12.74
N ARG A 39 -10.32 5.98 -12.66
CA ARG A 39 -11.36 6.83 -12.05
C ARG A 39 -11.80 6.46 -10.65
N GLU A 40 -12.08 5.22 -10.35
CA GLU A 40 -12.39 4.80 -8.97
C GLU A 40 -12.01 3.33 -8.80
N TRP A 41 -11.05 3.07 -7.95
CA TRP A 41 -10.77 1.69 -7.57
C TRP A 41 -11.87 1.19 -6.65
N VAL A 42 -12.40 0.02 -6.97
CA VAL A 42 -13.27 -0.72 -6.07
C VAL A 42 -12.45 -1.52 -5.08
N ALA A 43 -13.11 -2.21 -4.15
CA ALA A 43 -12.46 -2.85 -3.02
C ALA A 43 -11.28 -3.76 -3.39
N ARG A 44 -11.41 -4.58 -4.45
CA ARG A 44 -10.35 -5.53 -4.84
C ARG A 44 -9.14 -4.84 -5.48
N GLU A 45 -9.35 -3.82 -6.29
CA GLU A 45 -8.25 -3.02 -6.87
C GLU A 45 -7.49 -2.26 -5.79
N THR A 46 -8.20 -1.70 -4.82
CA THR A 46 -7.56 -1.02 -3.67
C THR A 46 -6.72 -2.02 -2.87
N LEU A 47 -7.23 -3.22 -2.60
CA LEU A 47 -6.48 -4.26 -1.90
C LEU A 47 -5.25 -4.73 -2.69
N ALA A 48 -5.40 -4.98 -4.00
CA ALA A 48 -4.31 -5.34 -4.89
C ALA A 48 -3.24 -4.25 -4.96
N HIS A 49 -3.64 -2.97 -4.92
CA HIS A 49 -2.69 -1.88 -4.86
C HIS A 49 -1.94 -1.82 -3.53
N ILE A 50 -2.61 -2.02 -2.41
CA ILE A 50 -1.93 -2.10 -1.10
C ILE A 50 -0.88 -3.22 -1.12
N ASP A 51 -1.23 -4.40 -1.64
CA ASP A 51 -0.31 -5.53 -1.77
C ASP A 51 0.91 -5.19 -2.65
N GLU A 52 0.69 -4.51 -3.77
CA GLU A 52 1.74 -4.14 -4.73
C GLU A 52 2.68 -3.04 -4.17
N MET A 53 2.14 -2.05 -3.46
CA MET A 53 2.95 -0.92 -2.97
C MET A 53 3.95 -1.31 -1.88
N LEU A 54 3.66 -2.30 -1.05
CA LEU A 54 4.50 -2.71 0.07
C LEU A 54 5.90 -3.18 -0.37
N PRO A 55 6.03 -4.18 -1.27
CA PRO A 55 7.34 -4.61 -1.76
C PRO A 55 8.03 -3.52 -2.60
N TYR A 56 7.26 -2.69 -3.31
CA TYR A 56 7.81 -1.59 -4.08
C TYR A 56 8.54 -0.59 -3.18
N TRP A 57 7.88 -0.04 -2.16
CA TRP A 57 8.50 0.94 -1.28
C TRP A 57 9.62 0.36 -0.44
N LEU A 58 9.51 -0.90 -0.02
CA LEU A 58 10.63 -1.58 0.63
C LEU A 58 11.84 -1.67 -0.30
N GLY A 59 11.64 -1.99 -1.57
CA GLY A 59 12.70 -2.02 -2.58
C GLY A 59 13.36 -0.65 -2.78
N GLU A 60 12.60 0.45 -2.77
CA GLU A 60 13.12 1.81 -2.86
C GLU A 60 13.97 2.16 -1.63
N ILE A 61 13.53 1.78 -0.43
CA ILE A 61 14.30 1.96 0.81
C ILE A 61 15.63 1.19 0.73
N GLU A 62 15.61 -0.08 0.31
CA GLU A 62 16.84 -0.87 0.15
C GLU A 62 17.80 -0.27 -0.90
N ARG A 63 17.27 0.29 -1.96
CA ARG A 63 18.05 0.97 -2.99
C ARG A 63 18.74 2.24 -2.43
N ILE A 64 18.05 3.01 -1.60
CA ILE A 64 18.64 4.17 -0.90
C ILE A 64 19.72 3.71 0.07
N LEU A 65 19.48 2.62 0.82
CA LEU A 65 20.45 2.06 1.76
C LEU A 65 21.72 1.55 1.06
N ALA A 66 21.59 0.97 -0.13
CA ALA A 66 22.72 0.45 -0.91
C ALA A 66 23.45 1.53 -1.73
N GLY A 67 22.83 2.69 -1.96
CA GLY A 67 23.39 3.74 -2.80
C GLY A 67 24.69 4.33 -2.22
N PRO A 68 25.76 4.47 -3.03
CA PRO A 68 27.05 4.97 -2.55
C PRO A 68 27.08 6.48 -2.32
N VAL A 69 26.21 7.23 -3.01
CA VAL A 69 26.14 8.70 -2.96
C VAL A 69 24.72 9.13 -2.69
N GLU A 70 24.53 10.10 -1.78
CA GLU A 70 23.24 10.68 -1.44
C GLU A 70 23.07 12.09 -2.05
N PRO A 71 21.84 12.49 -2.37
CA PRO A 71 20.59 11.70 -2.29
C PRO A 71 20.45 10.71 -3.46
N VAL A 72 19.94 9.51 -3.18
CA VAL A 72 19.69 8.49 -4.20
C VAL A 72 18.35 8.76 -4.88
N PRO A 73 18.25 8.86 -6.22
CA PRO A 73 16.98 9.03 -6.90
C PRO A 73 16.02 7.87 -6.56
N PHE A 74 14.76 8.15 -6.22
CA PHE A 74 13.75 7.14 -5.90
C PHE A 74 12.36 7.57 -6.37
N GLY A 75 11.39 6.65 -6.20
CA GLY A 75 9.99 6.92 -6.46
C GLY A 75 9.56 6.63 -7.90
N ARG A 76 8.25 6.66 -8.11
CA ARG A 76 7.59 6.43 -9.40
C ARG A 76 6.41 7.39 -9.57
N ILE A 77 5.93 7.53 -10.79
CA ILE A 77 4.71 8.28 -11.09
C ILE A 77 3.47 7.38 -10.91
N SER A 78 2.34 7.97 -10.54
CA SER A 78 1.07 7.24 -10.32
C SER A 78 0.54 6.52 -11.56
N SER A 79 0.89 6.99 -12.76
CA SER A 79 0.51 6.41 -14.05
C SER A 79 1.50 5.37 -14.58
N GLU A 80 2.42 4.86 -13.75
CA GLU A 80 3.39 3.87 -14.20
C GLU A 80 2.69 2.59 -14.70
N PRO A 81 2.99 2.15 -15.94
CA PRO A 81 2.29 1.02 -16.56
C PRO A 81 2.42 -0.29 -15.78
N ILE A 82 3.61 -0.58 -15.23
CA ILE A 82 3.86 -1.83 -14.46
C ILE A 82 2.96 -1.88 -13.24
N ARG A 83 2.82 -0.77 -12.50
CA ARG A 83 1.92 -0.67 -11.36
C ARG A 83 0.47 -0.97 -11.74
N LEU A 84 -0.02 -0.32 -12.80
CA LEU A 84 -1.39 -0.49 -13.26
C LEU A 84 -1.68 -1.92 -13.74
N LEU A 85 -0.75 -2.52 -14.48
CA LEU A 85 -0.84 -3.91 -14.93
C LEU A 85 -0.81 -4.90 -13.75
N THR A 86 -0.01 -4.65 -12.73
CA THR A 86 0.04 -5.49 -11.53
C THR A 86 -1.28 -5.45 -10.78
N VAL A 87 -1.83 -4.27 -10.54
CA VAL A 87 -3.13 -4.12 -9.88
C VAL A 87 -4.25 -4.79 -10.69
N ASP A 88 -4.25 -4.62 -12.01
CA ASP A 88 -5.24 -5.21 -12.90
C ASP A 88 -5.20 -6.74 -12.90
N ARG A 89 -4.00 -7.32 -12.91
CA ARG A 89 -3.82 -8.76 -12.77
C ARG A 89 -4.30 -9.27 -11.40
N ASP A 90 -3.85 -8.61 -10.34
CA ASP A 90 -3.99 -9.13 -8.98
C ASP A 90 -5.40 -8.91 -8.41
N ARG A 91 -6.19 -7.93 -8.89
CA ARG A 91 -7.59 -7.73 -8.51
C ARG A 91 -8.48 -8.95 -8.81
N THR A 92 -8.05 -9.82 -9.73
CA THR A 92 -8.79 -11.04 -10.10
C THR A 92 -8.43 -12.26 -9.25
N LEU A 93 -7.38 -12.16 -8.42
CA LEU A 93 -6.99 -13.24 -7.52
C LEU A 93 -8.08 -13.53 -6.47
N PRO A 94 -8.16 -14.76 -5.98
CA PRO A 94 -9.01 -15.06 -4.82
C PRO A 94 -8.66 -14.15 -3.63
N VAL A 95 -9.68 -13.60 -2.98
CA VAL A 95 -9.46 -12.69 -1.84
C VAL A 95 -8.61 -13.31 -0.73
N PRO A 96 -8.77 -14.60 -0.37
CA PRO A 96 -7.86 -15.25 0.59
C PRO A 96 -6.39 -15.21 0.18
N GLU A 97 -6.10 -15.33 -1.11
CA GLU A 97 -4.73 -15.24 -1.65
C GLU A 97 -4.19 -13.82 -1.56
N LEU A 98 -4.98 -12.80 -1.93
CA LEU A 98 -4.59 -11.40 -1.76
C LEU A 98 -4.25 -11.07 -0.31
N TYR A 99 -5.06 -11.53 0.64
CA TYR A 99 -4.78 -11.32 2.07
C TYR A 99 -3.54 -12.07 2.56
N ALA A 100 -3.30 -13.28 2.08
CA ALA A 100 -2.10 -14.03 2.44
C ALA A 100 -0.82 -13.34 1.93
N ARG A 101 -0.85 -12.80 0.70
CA ARG A 101 0.27 -12.03 0.11
C ARG A 101 0.48 -10.72 0.84
N LEU A 102 -0.59 -9.98 1.11
CA LEU A 102 -0.55 -8.73 1.87
C LEU A 102 0.06 -8.95 3.26
N ASP A 103 -0.36 -9.99 3.95
CA ASP A 103 0.17 -10.37 5.26
C ASP A 103 1.68 -10.66 5.20
N PHE A 104 2.09 -11.44 4.21
CA PHE A 104 3.50 -11.75 3.95
C PHE A 104 4.33 -10.49 3.66
N HIS A 105 3.84 -9.59 2.79
CA HIS A 105 4.56 -8.37 2.43
C HIS A 105 4.63 -7.40 3.62
N LEU A 106 3.54 -7.24 4.37
CA LEU A 106 3.49 -6.38 5.54
C LEU A 106 4.44 -6.86 6.64
N GLU A 107 4.45 -8.15 6.93
CA GLU A 107 5.37 -8.72 7.92
C GLU A 107 6.83 -8.54 7.51
N ARG A 108 7.14 -8.71 6.22
CA ARG A 108 8.47 -8.47 5.67
C ARG A 108 8.90 -7.01 5.80
N VAL A 109 8.00 -6.05 5.50
CA VAL A 109 8.24 -4.62 5.69
C VAL A 109 8.48 -4.32 7.18
N VAL A 110 7.57 -4.73 8.06
CA VAL A 110 7.67 -4.50 9.51
C VAL A 110 8.98 -5.02 10.07
N ARG A 111 9.35 -6.25 9.74
CA ARG A 111 10.60 -6.86 10.20
C ARG A 111 11.79 -6.02 9.78
N ARG A 112 11.84 -5.63 8.51
CA ARG A 112 12.97 -4.85 7.99
C ARG A 112 13.05 -3.45 8.59
N LEU A 113 11.94 -2.77 8.79
CA LEU A 113 11.91 -1.45 9.42
C LEU A 113 12.41 -1.46 10.86
N LEU A 114 12.12 -2.53 11.61
CA LEU A 114 12.61 -2.69 12.99
C LEU A 114 14.13 -2.92 13.11
N GLU A 115 14.78 -3.36 12.02
CA GLU A 115 16.23 -3.55 11.95
C GLU A 115 17.01 -2.27 11.62
N LEU A 116 16.33 -1.20 11.15
CA LEU A 116 16.98 0.04 10.75
C LEU A 116 17.38 0.87 11.97
N ASP A 117 18.65 1.29 11.96
CA ASP A 117 19.19 2.21 12.96
C ASP A 117 18.97 3.69 12.58
N ASP A 118 19.28 4.61 13.49
CA ASP A 118 19.13 6.05 13.30
C ASP A 118 19.90 6.59 12.10
N ARG A 119 21.11 6.06 11.85
CA ARG A 119 21.96 6.46 10.72
C ARG A 119 21.33 6.03 9.40
N GLN A 120 20.81 4.83 9.34
CA GLN A 120 20.12 4.31 8.18
C GLN A 120 18.81 5.09 7.92
N CYS A 121 18.04 5.38 8.96
CA CYS A 121 16.81 6.18 8.86
C CYS A 121 17.06 7.63 8.41
N ALA A 122 18.24 8.19 8.65
CA ALA A 122 18.65 9.53 8.21
C ALA A 122 19.16 9.58 6.76
N ARG A 123 19.43 8.44 6.12
CA ARG A 123 19.84 8.41 4.70
C ARG A 123 18.76 8.99 3.80
N ARG A 124 19.20 9.65 2.71
CA ARG A 124 18.30 10.44 1.86
C ARG A 124 18.15 9.86 0.46
N GLY A 125 16.89 9.87 0.00
CA GLY A 125 16.55 9.74 -1.40
C GLY A 125 16.02 11.06 -1.97
N SER A 126 16.00 11.21 -3.29
CA SER A 126 15.45 12.36 -4.00
C SER A 126 14.28 11.93 -4.91
N ASP A 127 13.08 12.35 -4.56
CA ASP A 127 11.87 12.17 -5.37
C ASP A 127 11.65 13.37 -6.30
N LYS A 128 11.23 13.12 -7.54
CA LYS A 128 11.04 14.19 -8.55
C LYS A 128 9.98 15.24 -8.17
N LYS A 129 9.00 14.88 -7.34
CA LYS A 129 7.91 15.79 -6.94
C LYS A 129 8.10 16.36 -5.55
N ARG A 130 8.66 15.57 -4.63
CA ARG A 130 8.78 15.90 -3.20
C ARG A 130 10.15 16.43 -2.83
N GLY A 131 11.15 16.23 -3.70
CA GLY A 131 12.54 16.60 -3.39
C GLY A 131 13.22 15.57 -2.49
N ASP A 132 14.17 16.02 -1.70
CA ASP A 132 14.96 15.16 -0.82
C ASP A 132 14.15 14.74 0.41
N MET A 133 14.12 13.44 0.68
CA MET A 133 13.44 12.84 1.83
C MET A 133 14.38 11.87 2.53
N THR A 134 14.35 11.86 3.85
CA THR A 134 14.99 10.80 4.64
C THR A 134 14.20 9.48 4.53
N ILE A 135 14.86 8.34 4.77
CA ILE A 135 14.15 7.05 4.84
C ILE A 135 13.02 7.11 5.87
N LYS A 136 13.23 7.80 7.01
CA LYS A 136 12.15 7.99 7.99
C LYS A 136 10.93 8.68 7.40
N GLN A 137 11.11 9.77 6.66
CA GLN A 137 10.01 10.48 5.97
C GLN A 137 9.36 9.61 4.90
N ILE A 138 10.15 8.82 4.16
CA ILE A 138 9.62 7.88 3.16
C ILE A 138 8.75 6.82 3.83
N VAL A 139 9.17 6.26 4.96
CA VAL A 139 8.37 5.28 5.71
C VAL A 139 7.08 5.90 6.24
N ASP A 140 7.14 7.10 6.78
CA ASP A 140 5.98 7.81 7.31
C ASP A 140 4.97 8.13 6.19
N GLU A 141 5.39 8.84 5.15
CA GLU A 141 4.49 9.33 4.09
C GLU A 141 4.11 8.26 3.05
N MET A 142 5.09 7.44 2.60
CA MET A 142 4.88 6.50 1.49
C MET A 142 4.45 5.10 1.92
N LEU A 143 4.59 4.76 3.19
CA LEU A 143 4.10 3.49 3.72
C LEU A 143 2.97 3.72 4.73
N ALA A 144 3.22 4.41 5.85
CA ALA A 144 2.23 4.51 6.92
C ALA A 144 1.02 5.36 6.52
N ASP A 145 1.20 6.61 6.09
CA ASP A 145 0.09 7.46 5.62
C ASP A 145 -0.64 6.83 4.43
N HIS A 146 0.13 6.31 3.48
CA HIS A 146 -0.42 5.75 2.24
C HIS A 146 -1.30 4.52 2.49
N ILE A 147 -0.89 3.59 3.37
CA ILE A 147 -1.73 2.43 3.72
C ILE A 147 -2.96 2.83 4.52
N GLU A 148 -2.86 3.82 5.41
CA GLU A 148 -4.00 4.36 6.16
C GLU A 148 -5.03 4.99 5.21
N ASP A 149 -4.59 5.78 4.24
CA ASP A 149 -5.46 6.38 3.22
C ASP A 149 -6.17 5.31 2.39
N HIS A 150 -5.47 4.26 1.99
CA HIS A 150 -6.10 3.16 1.26
C HIS A 150 -7.04 2.31 2.14
N CYS A 151 -6.77 2.16 3.43
CA CYS A 151 -7.74 1.56 4.35
C CYS A 151 -9.03 2.38 4.42
N ASN A 152 -8.94 3.71 4.43
CA ASN A 152 -10.09 4.61 4.42
C ASN A 152 -10.86 4.52 3.09
N GLN A 153 -10.16 4.51 1.95
CA GLN A 153 -10.75 4.34 0.62
C GLN A 153 -11.46 2.99 0.49
N LEU A 154 -10.84 1.91 0.96
CA LEU A 154 -11.43 0.57 0.95
C LEU A 154 -12.72 0.53 1.78
N ALA A 155 -12.69 1.05 3.00
CA ALA A 155 -13.88 1.10 3.86
C ALA A 155 -15.02 1.89 3.19
N ALA A 156 -14.74 3.06 2.64
CA ALA A 156 -15.72 3.90 1.95
C ALA A 156 -16.30 3.21 0.68
N ALA A 157 -15.46 2.52 -0.10
CA ALA A 157 -15.92 1.76 -1.27
C ALA A 157 -16.89 0.63 -0.87
N LEU A 158 -16.58 -0.09 0.20
CA LEU A 158 -17.44 -1.16 0.72
C LEU A 158 -18.78 -0.64 1.27
N GLU A 159 -18.79 0.52 1.91
CA GLU A 159 -20.03 1.16 2.38
C GLU A 159 -20.93 1.60 1.21
N LYS A 160 -20.34 2.15 0.13
CA LYS A 160 -21.10 2.49 -1.09
C LYS A 160 -21.79 1.27 -1.70
N VAL A 161 -21.08 0.13 -1.82
CA VAL A 161 -21.64 -1.12 -2.34
C VAL A 161 -22.82 -1.58 -1.47
N ALA A 162 -22.67 -1.63 -0.16
CA ALA A 162 -23.72 -2.05 0.77
C ALA A 162 -24.95 -1.12 0.72
N ALA A 163 -24.78 0.17 0.49
CA ALA A 163 -25.87 1.13 0.34
C ALA A 163 -26.65 0.90 -0.96
N LEU A 164 -25.95 0.62 -2.08
CA LEU A 164 -26.57 0.33 -3.38
C LEU A 164 -27.38 -0.97 -3.34
N GLU A 165 -26.91 -1.99 -2.67
CA GLU A 165 -27.64 -3.27 -2.51
C GLU A 165 -28.95 -3.09 -1.73
N LYS A 166 -28.94 -2.26 -0.68
CA LYS A 166 -30.15 -1.95 0.11
C LYS A 166 -31.19 -1.13 -0.66
N SER A 167 -30.77 -0.40 -1.70
CA SER A 167 -31.63 0.48 -2.51
C SER A 167 -32.25 -0.22 -3.73
N ARG A 168 -31.89 -1.46 -4.01
CA ARG A 168 -32.48 -2.24 -5.10
C ARG A 168 -33.89 -2.66 -4.71
N PRO A 169 -34.96 -2.23 -5.48
CA PRO A 169 -36.29 -2.79 -5.29
C PRO A 169 -36.24 -4.28 -5.64
N GLY A 170 -36.83 -5.12 -4.75
CA GLY A 170 -37.02 -6.53 -4.98
C GLY A 170 -37.97 -6.86 -6.15
#